data_a01744c690a57a8038ac6dae26a33621
#
_entry.id   a01744c690a57a8038ac6dae26a33621
#
_cell.length_a   1.000
_cell.length_b   1.000
_cell.length_c   1.000
_cell.angle_alpha   90.00
_cell.angle_beta   90.00
_cell.angle_gamma   90.00
#
_symmetry.space_group_name_H-M   'P 1'
#
loop_
_entity.id
_entity.type
_entity.pdbx_description
1 polymer ?
#
loop_
_entity_poly.entity_id
_entity_poly.type
_entity_poly.pdbx_seq_one_letter_code
_entity_poly.pdbx_strand_id
1 'polypeptide(L)'
;MRGWCEYELCDLNDAHERAVVCGVPESDVRQGVQAIVLSESLEISAQKAQAVYDRGQWPRFFFTKGGKGGIARKTYLENVGGKLPTNFWAFTETGHTDEAKKEMLAIFDGKATFDTPKPHRLIEFVLKIAGNENALILDSFAGSGTTAHAVLNMNKADGGHRKFILVEMMDYADSITAERVKRVIRGYGEGKNAVEGTGGNFSFYDLGEPLLVGDCLNEAVAPEKIREYIWFMETKQP
;
A
#
# COMPACT_ATOMS: atom_id res chain seq x y z
N MET A 1 -9.22 -9.16 -29.40
CA MET A 1 -9.93 -9.44 -30.65
C MET A 1 -11.35 -9.93 -30.44
N ARG A 2 -11.65 -10.79 -29.45
CA ARG A 2 -13.06 -11.13 -29.14
C ARG A 2 -13.85 -9.86 -28.84
N GLY A 3 -14.92 -9.62 -29.59
CA GLY A 3 -15.72 -8.39 -29.56
C GLY A 3 -15.35 -7.36 -30.64
N TRP A 4 -14.26 -7.58 -31.39
CA TRP A 4 -13.84 -6.74 -32.51
C TRP A 4 -14.17 -7.38 -33.85
N CYS A 5 -13.77 -8.63 -33.99
CA CYS A 5 -14.06 -9.47 -35.12
C CYS A 5 -14.03 -10.94 -34.66
N GLU A 6 -14.69 -11.80 -35.39
CA GLU A 6 -14.57 -13.22 -35.19
C GLU A 6 -13.20 -13.68 -35.68
N TYR A 7 -12.58 -14.61 -34.95
CA TYR A 7 -11.31 -15.21 -35.30
C TYR A 7 -11.24 -16.63 -34.77
N GLU A 8 -10.44 -17.44 -35.42
CA GLU A 8 -10.05 -18.76 -34.96
C GLU A 8 -8.54 -18.80 -34.73
N LEU A 9 -8.12 -19.57 -33.73
CA LEU A 9 -6.73 -19.99 -33.57
C LEU A 9 -6.61 -21.33 -34.26
N CYS A 10 -5.76 -21.42 -35.26
CA CYS A 10 -5.49 -22.64 -35.95
C CYS A 10 -4.01 -23.05 -35.81
N ASP A 11 -3.74 -24.32 -35.97
CA ASP A 11 -2.34 -24.79 -36.07
C ASP A 11 -1.70 -24.30 -37.37
N LEU A 12 -0.41 -24.61 -37.54
CA LEU A 12 0.34 -24.04 -38.65
C LEU A 12 -0.09 -24.59 -40.00
N ASN A 13 -0.43 -25.86 -40.08
CA ASN A 13 -0.78 -26.49 -41.33
C ASN A 13 -2.09 -25.91 -41.88
N ASP A 14 -3.11 -25.79 -41.01
CA ASP A 14 -4.38 -25.15 -41.33
C ASP A 14 -4.17 -23.67 -41.70
N ALA A 15 -3.32 -22.93 -40.97
CA ALA A 15 -3.01 -21.56 -41.26
C ALA A 15 -2.30 -21.38 -42.62
N HIS A 16 -1.41 -22.29 -42.95
CA HIS A 16 -0.69 -22.29 -44.22
C HIS A 16 -1.67 -22.49 -45.40
N GLU A 17 -2.50 -23.53 -45.35
CA GLU A 17 -3.50 -23.78 -46.37
C GLU A 17 -4.46 -22.60 -46.56
N ARG A 18 -4.96 -22.04 -45.47
CA ARG A 18 -5.86 -20.86 -45.50
C ARG A 18 -5.15 -19.61 -46.03
N ALA A 19 -3.89 -19.39 -45.67
CA ALA A 19 -3.10 -18.27 -46.14
C ALA A 19 -2.89 -18.32 -47.65
N VAL A 20 -2.58 -19.50 -48.18
CA VAL A 20 -2.44 -19.72 -49.65
C VAL A 20 -3.75 -19.41 -50.37
N VAL A 21 -4.89 -19.83 -49.83
CA VAL A 21 -6.22 -19.55 -50.40
C VAL A 21 -6.51 -18.03 -50.35
N CYS A 22 -6.05 -17.33 -49.32
CA CYS A 22 -6.23 -15.86 -49.17
C CYS A 22 -5.15 -15.03 -49.91
N GLY A 23 -4.22 -15.68 -50.65
CA GLY A 23 -3.18 -14.98 -51.39
C GLY A 23 -2.03 -14.42 -50.57
N VAL A 24 -1.85 -14.90 -49.32
CA VAL A 24 -0.73 -14.53 -48.48
C VAL A 24 0.53 -15.30 -48.96
N PRO A 25 1.67 -14.65 -49.18
CA PRO A 25 2.89 -15.32 -49.59
C PRO A 25 3.30 -16.39 -48.57
N GLU A 26 3.68 -17.56 -49.07
CA GLU A 26 4.11 -18.71 -48.24
C GLU A 26 5.27 -18.34 -47.31
N SER A 27 6.16 -17.46 -47.74
CA SER A 27 7.27 -16.91 -46.95
C SER A 27 6.87 -16.19 -45.68
N ASP A 28 5.63 -15.70 -45.60
CA ASP A 28 5.13 -14.91 -44.48
C ASP A 28 4.50 -15.79 -43.39
N VAL A 29 4.29 -17.08 -43.68
CA VAL A 29 3.76 -18.03 -42.69
C VAL A 29 4.93 -18.72 -41.97
N ARG A 30 5.05 -18.40 -40.68
CA ARG A 30 6.14 -18.93 -39.84
C ARG A 30 5.80 -20.33 -39.28
N GLN A 31 6.75 -21.24 -39.38
CA GLN A 31 6.64 -22.58 -38.77
C GLN A 31 6.66 -22.52 -37.24
N GLY A 32 5.86 -23.34 -36.61
CA GLY A 32 5.85 -23.53 -35.15
C GLY A 32 5.10 -22.50 -34.34
N VAL A 33 4.26 -21.65 -34.95
CA VAL A 33 3.42 -20.66 -34.26
C VAL A 33 1.95 -20.82 -34.67
N GLN A 34 1.04 -20.64 -33.71
CA GLN A 34 -0.38 -20.56 -34.00
C GLN A 34 -0.70 -19.27 -34.76
N ALA A 35 -1.50 -19.35 -35.78
CA ALA A 35 -1.99 -18.23 -36.54
C ALA A 35 -3.38 -17.79 -36.05
N ILE A 36 -3.66 -16.50 -36.20
CA ILE A 36 -4.99 -15.96 -36.02
C ILE A 36 -5.62 -15.84 -37.40
N VAL A 37 -6.68 -16.57 -37.61
CA VAL A 37 -7.48 -16.49 -38.83
C VAL A 37 -8.72 -15.65 -38.58
N LEU A 38 -8.95 -14.68 -39.44
CA LEU A 38 -10.14 -13.82 -39.37
C LEU A 38 -11.28 -14.51 -40.12
N SER A 39 -12.46 -14.53 -39.52
CA SER A 39 -13.68 -15.07 -40.16
C SER A 39 -14.25 -14.17 -41.23
N GLU A 40 -13.77 -12.92 -41.30
CA GLU A 40 -14.17 -11.93 -42.30
C GLU A 40 -12.93 -11.40 -43.04
N SER A 41 -13.14 -10.68 -44.14
CA SER A 41 -12.03 -10.04 -44.85
C SER A 41 -11.25 -9.08 -43.94
N LEU A 42 -9.97 -8.89 -44.25
CA LEU A 42 -9.12 -7.96 -43.50
C LEU A 42 -9.71 -6.54 -43.48
N GLU A 43 -10.34 -6.12 -44.55
CA GLU A 43 -10.96 -4.79 -44.68
C GLU A 43 -12.13 -4.60 -43.70
N ILE A 44 -13.05 -5.57 -43.63
CA ILE A 44 -14.18 -5.54 -42.71
C ILE A 44 -13.67 -5.62 -41.27
N SER A 45 -12.72 -6.51 -41.00
CA SER A 45 -12.11 -6.65 -39.67
C SER A 45 -11.38 -5.37 -39.22
N ALA A 46 -10.69 -4.67 -40.13
CA ALA A 46 -10.05 -3.39 -39.86
C ALA A 46 -11.07 -2.28 -39.54
N GLN A 47 -12.17 -2.19 -40.30
CA GLN A 47 -13.23 -1.23 -40.04
C GLN A 47 -13.88 -1.47 -38.65
N LYS A 48 -14.18 -2.72 -38.31
CA LYS A 48 -14.70 -3.09 -36.99
C LYS A 48 -13.70 -2.75 -35.87
N ALA A 49 -12.43 -3.02 -36.09
CA ALA A 49 -11.39 -2.68 -35.14
C ALA A 49 -11.25 -1.17 -34.94
N GLN A 50 -11.32 -0.39 -36.02
CA GLN A 50 -11.29 1.07 -35.96
C GLN A 50 -12.49 1.62 -35.19
N ALA A 51 -13.68 1.13 -35.44
CA ALA A 51 -14.89 1.54 -34.72
C ALA A 51 -14.84 1.23 -33.21
N VAL A 52 -14.14 0.18 -32.80
CA VAL A 52 -13.88 -0.14 -31.38
C VAL A 52 -12.84 0.82 -30.79
N TYR A 53 -11.80 1.12 -31.55
CA TYR A 53 -10.76 2.08 -31.16
C TYR A 53 -11.33 3.49 -30.96
N ASP A 54 -12.16 3.96 -31.89
CA ASP A 54 -12.79 5.30 -31.86
C ASP A 54 -13.73 5.48 -30.64
N ARG A 55 -14.25 4.38 -30.11
CA ARG A 55 -15.02 4.36 -28.85
C ARG A 55 -14.13 4.33 -27.60
N GLY A 56 -12.80 4.48 -27.73
CA GLY A 56 -11.86 4.43 -26.61
C GLY A 56 -11.58 3.03 -26.07
N GLN A 57 -12.00 1.99 -26.78
CA GLN A 57 -11.74 0.60 -26.41
C GLN A 57 -10.49 0.08 -27.12
N TRP A 58 -9.64 -0.59 -26.38
CA TRP A 58 -8.37 -1.09 -26.92
C TRP A 58 -8.43 -2.58 -27.23
N PRO A 59 -7.61 -3.08 -28.21
CA PRO A 59 -7.56 -4.50 -28.52
C PRO A 59 -7.14 -5.32 -27.31
N ARG A 60 -7.82 -6.45 -27.12
CA ARG A 60 -7.55 -7.37 -26.03
C ARG A 60 -6.23 -8.13 -26.19
N PHE A 61 -5.81 -8.30 -27.43
CA PHE A 61 -4.58 -9.01 -27.80
C PHE A 61 -3.69 -8.12 -28.64
N PHE A 62 -2.40 -8.33 -28.52
CA PHE A 62 -1.39 -7.65 -29.30
C PHE A 62 -0.19 -8.56 -29.55
N PHE A 63 0.55 -8.31 -30.61
CA PHE A 63 1.79 -8.99 -30.87
C PHE A 63 2.92 -8.32 -30.08
N THR A 64 3.73 -9.12 -29.41
CA THR A 64 4.91 -8.63 -28.70
C THR A 64 6.07 -8.36 -29.67
N LYS A 65 7.11 -7.66 -29.20
CA LYS A 65 8.34 -7.37 -29.99
C LYS A 65 8.06 -6.76 -31.37
N GLY A 66 7.11 -5.79 -31.46
CA GLY A 66 6.80 -5.11 -32.71
C GLY A 66 6.28 -6.05 -33.81
N GLY A 67 5.48 -7.06 -33.45
CA GLY A 67 4.92 -8.04 -34.39
C GLY A 67 5.79 -9.26 -34.62
N LYS A 68 7.00 -9.29 -34.05
CA LYS A 68 7.96 -10.43 -34.22
C LYS A 68 7.91 -11.44 -33.07
N GLY A 69 7.12 -11.19 -32.04
CA GLY A 69 6.97 -12.07 -30.90
C GLY A 69 5.64 -12.82 -30.89
N GLY A 70 5.32 -13.48 -29.78
CA GLY A 70 4.06 -14.17 -29.58
C GLY A 70 2.91 -13.19 -29.32
N ILE A 71 1.69 -13.74 -29.21
CA ILE A 71 0.48 -13.01 -28.90
C ILE A 71 0.39 -12.86 -27.37
N ALA A 72 0.18 -11.65 -26.89
CA ALA A 72 -0.09 -11.37 -25.50
C ALA A 72 -1.48 -10.74 -25.32
N ARG A 73 -2.14 -11.08 -24.22
CA ARG A 73 -3.43 -10.52 -23.84
C ARG A 73 -3.24 -9.29 -22.97
N LYS A 74 -3.85 -8.18 -23.31
CA LYS A 74 -3.94 -7.01 -22.45
C LYS A 74 -4.93 -7.28 -21.31
N THR A 75 -4.51 -6.94 -20.11
CA THR A 75 -5.40 -6.83 -18.97
C THR A 75 -5.39 -5.37 -18.55
N TYR A 76 -6.54 -4.74 -18.50
CA TYR A 76 -6.67 -3.35 -18.06
C TYR A 76 -6.62 -3.29 -16.55
N LEU A 77 -5.96 -2.26 -16.01
CA LEU A 77 -5.73 -2.12 -14.58
C LEU A 77 -7.03 -2.11 -13.76
N GLU A 78 -8.07 -1.49 -14.30
CA GLU A 78 -9.42 -1.46 -13.71
C GLU A 78 -10.07 -2.86 -13.56
N ASN A 79 -9.61 -3.83 -14.34
CA ASN A 79 -10.12 -5.21 -14.34
C ASN A 79 -9.15 -6.19 -13.65
N VAL A 80 -8.07 -5.68 -13.07
CA VAL A 80 -7.11 -6.50 -12.33
C VAL A 80 -7.48 -6.42 -10.86
N GLY A 81 -7.90 -7.52 -10.28
CA GLY A 81 -7.95 -7.65 -8.84
C GLY A 81 -6.55 -7.40 -8.24
N GLY A 82 -6.49 -6.81 -7.07
CA GLY A 82 -5.21 -6.56 -6.39
C GLY A 82 -4.36 -7.82 -6.32
N LYS A 83 -3.04 -7.65 -6.35
CA LYS A 83 -2.11 -8.77 -6.14
C LYS A 83 -2.20 -9.18 -4.66
N LEU A 84 -2.50 -10.45 -4.41
CA LEU A 84 -2.44 -10.99 -3.06
C LEU A 84 -1.01 -10.87 -2.52
N PRO A 85 -0.82 -10.45 -1.28
CA PRO A 85 0.49 -10.42 -0.67
C PRO A 85 1.04 -11.84 -0.56
N THR A 86 2.33 -11.98 -0.83
CA THR A 86 3.03 -13.25 -0.62
C THR A 86 3.42 -13.40 0.85
N ASN A 87 3.81 -14.59 1.26
CA ASN A 87 4.37 -14.85 2.60
C ASN A 87 5.87 -14.46 2.71
N PHE A 88 6.46 -13.96 1.63
CA PHE A 88 7.83 -13.44 1.62
C PHE A 88 7.81 -11.95 1.24
N TRP A 89 8.37 -11.12 2.11
CA TRP A 89 8.47 -9.68 1.94
C TRP A 89 9.95 -9.29 1.87
N ALA A 90 10.37 -8.86 0.70
CA ALA A 90 11.75 -8.48 0.48
C ALA A 90 12.09 -7.22 1.28
N PHE A 91 13.26 -7.18 1.90
CA PHE A 91 13.73 -6.00 2.65
C PHE A 91 13.84 -4.74 1.78
N THR A 92 14.02 -4.90 0.48
CA THR A 92 14.01 -3.79 -0.49
C THR A 92 12.66 -3.05 -0.52
N GLU A 93 11.58 -3.74 -0.19
CA GLU A 93 10.24 -3.18 -0.14
C GLU A 93 9.85 -2.72 1.28
N THR A 94 10.18 -3.53 2.28
CA THR A 94 9.74 -3.34 3.67
C THR A 94 10.80 -2.74 4.60
N GLY A 95 12.02 -2.53 4.12
CA GLY A 95 13.12 -2.04 4.94
C GLY A 95 13.76 -3.11 5.81
N HIS A 96 14.80 -2.73 6.55
CA HIS A 96 15.52 -3.59 7.49
C HIS A 96 15.96 -2.79 8.73
N THR A 97 16.45 -3.49 9.75
CA THR A 97 16.81 -2.88 11.05
C THR A 97 17.86 -1.78 10.96
N ASP A 98 18.87 -1.90 10.08
CA ASP A 98 19.89 -0.87 9.91
C ASP A 98 19.34 0.43 9.31
N GLU A 99 18.37 0.31 8.38
CA GLU A 99 17.64 1.45 7.85
C GLU A 99 16.87 2.15 8.98
N ALA A 100 16.14 1.38 9.79
CA ALA A 100 15.41 1.90 10.93
C ALA A 100 16.31 2.57 11.97
N LYS A 101 17.50 2.02 12.24
CA LYS A 101 18.49 2.66 13.14
C LYS A 101 19.00 3.99 12.60
N LYS A 102 19.33 4.04 11.30
CA LYS A 102 19.75 5.29 10.64
C LYS A 102 18.65 6.35 10.68
N GLU A 103 17.41 5.94 10.47
CA GLU A 103 16.25 6.83 10.60
C GLU A 103 16.11 7.36 12.03
N MET A 104 16.21 6.50 13.04
CA MET A 104 16.19 6.94 14.45
C MET A 104 17.31 7.93 14.76
N LEU A 105 18.52 7.67 14.27
CA LEU A 105 19.63 8.63 14.41
C LEU A 105 19.31 9.98 13.77
N ALA A 106 18.70 9.99 12.58
CA ALA A 106 18.29 11.22 11.91
C ALA A 106 17.18 11.96 12.69
N ILE A 107 16.20 11.24 13.22
CA ILE A 107 15.12 11.80 14.03
C ILE A 107 15.64 12.40 15.34
N PHE A 108 16.66 11.80 15.97
CA PHE A 108 17.17 12.18 17.28
C PHE A 108 18.56 12.86 17.22
N ASP A 109 18.84 13.59 16.14
CA ASP A 109 20.04 14.42 15.97
C ASP A 109 21.35 13.64 16.19
N GLY A 110 21.42 12.42 15.66
CA GLY A 110 22.59 11.54 15.76
C GLY A 110 22.69 10.74 17.05
N LYS A 111 21.72 10.81 17.94
CA LYS A 111 21.71 10.06 19.21
C LYS A 111 21.09 8.68 19.01
N ALA A 112 21.80 7.64 19.43
CA ALA A 112 21.29 6.27 19.47
C ALA A 112 20.35 6.13 20.69
N THR A 113 19.06 6.21 20.46
CA THR A 113 18.03 6.23 21.52
C THR A 113 17.30 4.89 21.69
N PHE A 114 17.37 4.02 20.67
CA PHE A 114 16.63 2.74 20.68
C PHE A 114 17.41 1.66 19.92
N ASP A 115 17.55 0.47 20.53
CA ASP A 115 18.44 -0.57 20.00
C ASP A 115 17.90 -1.30 18.76
N THR A 116 16.62 -1.62 18.75
CA THR A 116 16.02 -2.46 17.71
C THR A 116 14.72 -1.87 17.13
N PRO A 117 14.77 -0.66 16.56
CA PRO A 117 13.59 -0.08 15.94
C PRO A 117 13.16 -0.90 14.72
N LYS A 118 11.87 -0.97 14.47
CA LYS A 118 11.34 -1.55 13.24
C LYS A 118 11.32 -0.50 12.13
N PRO A 119 11.55 -0.87 10.86
CA PRO A 119 11.41 0.07 9.75
C PRO A 119 9.94 0.46 9.58
N HIS A 120 9.66 1.76 9.43
CA HIS A 120 8.29 2.25 9.24
C HIS A 120 7.65 1.66 7.97
N ARG A 121 8.44 1.43 6.91
CA ARG A 121 8.00 0.82 5.66
C ARG A 121 7.38 -0.59 5.85
N LEU A 122 7.91 -1.37 6.82
CA LEU A 122 7.31 -2.66 7.17
C LEU A 122 5.90 -2.47 7.73
N ILE A 123 5.73 -1.51 8.63
CA ILE A 123 4.43 -1.23 9.24
C ILE A 123 3.47 -0.64 8.21
N GLU A 124 3.92 0.26 7.35
CA GLU A 124 3.12 0.77 6.22
C GLU A 124 2.65 -0.36 5.31
N PHE A 125 3.50 -1.33 5.01
CA PHE A 125 3.14 -2.49 4.22
C PHE A 125 2.07 -3.36 4.90
N VAL A 126 2.21 -3.61 6.20
CA VAL A 126 1.19 -4.31 7.01
C VAL A 126 -0.14 -3.57 6.98
N LEU A 127 -0.11 -2.26 7.18
CA LEU A 127 -1.31 -1.42 7.21
C LEU A 127 -2.00 -1.34 5.83
N LYS A 128 -1.25 -1.35 4.73
CA LYS A 128 -1.81 -1.43 3.37
C LYS A 128 -2.56 -2.74 3.10
N ILE A 129 -2.12 -3.84 3.74
CA ILE A 129 -2.76 -5.16 3.58
C ILE A 129 -3.97 -5.30 4.50
N ALA A 130 -3.83 -4.87 5.76
CA ALA A 130 -4.80 -5.19 6.82
C ALA A 130 -5.81 -4.07 7.10
N GLY A 131 -5.55 -2.84 6.65
CA GLY A 131 -6.34 -1.66 6.98
C GLY A 131 -6.89 -0.93 5.76
N ASN A 132 -7.57 0.15 6.03
CA ASN A 132 -8.04 1.13 5.06
C ASN A 132 -7.63 2.54 5.47
N GLU A 133 -8.01 3.53 4.69
CA GLU A 133 -7.66 4.94 4.91
C GLU A 133 -8.29 5.58 6.17
N ASN A 134 -9.24 4.93 6.82
CA ASN A 134 -9.91 5.39 8.04
C ASN A 134 -9.69 4.44 9.23
N ALA A 135 -8.75 3.50 9.14
CA ALA A 135 -8.50 2.50 10.17
C ALA A 135 -8.08 3.11 11.50
N LEU A 136 -8.50 2.49 12.60
CA LEU A 136 -7.95 2.72 13.94
C LEU A 136 -6.94 1.61 14.24
N ILE A 137 -5.71 2.00 14.51
CA ILE A 137 -4.58 1.11 14.74
C ILE A 137 -4.22 1.11 16.24
N LEU A 138 -4.23 -0.05 16.86
CA LEU A 138 -3.75 -0.24 18.23
C LEU A 138 -2.39 -0.95 18.20
N ASP A 139 -1.40 -0.38 18.86
CA ASP A 139 -0.11 -0.99 19.12
C ASP A 139 0.13 -1.04 20.62
N SER A 140 0.03 -2.24 21.20
CA SER A 140 0.14 -2.46 22.65
C SER A 140 1.57 -2.49 23.16
N PHE A 141 2.57 -2.45 22.26
CA PHE A 141 3.99 -2.46 22.58
C PHE A 141 4.71 -1.48 21.66
N ALA A 142 4.39 -0.20 21.81
CA ALA A 142 4.76 0.85 20.87
C ALA A 142 6.27 0.99 20.63
N GLY A 143 7.09 0.61 21.61
CA GLY A 143 8.53 0.69 21.52
C GLY A 143 9.00 2.08 21.12
N SER A 144 9.72 2.16 20.00
CA SER A 144 10.18 3.46 19.48
C SER A 144 9.10 4.30 18.76
N GLY A 145 7.82 3.90 18.75
CA GLY A 145 6.75 4.64 18.09
C GLY A 145 6.68 4.51 16.57
N THR A 146 7.19 3.41 16.02
CA THR A 146 7.23 3.18 14.57
C THR A 146 5.84 3.14 13.94
N THR A 147 4.85 2.59 14.64
CA THR A 147 3.47 2.48 14.15
C THR A 147 2.83 3.85 13.93
N ALA A 148 2.99 4.79 14.86
CA ALA A 148 2.52 6.16 14.66
C ALA A 148 3.23 6.84 13.49
N HIS A 149 4.53 6.68 13.35
CA HIS A 149 5.31 7.21 12.22
C HIS A 149 4.75 6.70 10.88
N ALA A 150 4.50 5.39 10.76
CA ALA A 150 3.93 4.78 9.57
C ALA A 150 2.53 5.33 9.26
N VAL A 151 1.66 5.45 10.27
CA VAL A 151 0.31 6.01 10.12
C VAL A 151 0.35 7.45 9.62
N LEU A 152 1.19 8.29 10.22
CA LEU A 152 1.34 9.69 9.82
C LEU A 152 1.86 9.83 8.39
N ASN A 153 2.87 9.04 8.01
CA ASN A 153 3.38 9.01 6.65
C ASN A 153 2.30 8.62 5.64
N MET A 154 1.53 7.57 5.92
CA MET A 154 0.46 7.12 5.05
C MET A 154 -0.62 8.18 4.88
N ASN A 155 -1.06 8.82 5.97
CA ASN A 155 -2.04 9.89 5.91
C ASN A 155 -1.55 11.08 5.10
N LYS A 156 -0.26 11.47 5.25
CA LYS A 156 0.35 12.52 4.41
C LYS A 156 0.36 12.13 2.93
N ALA A 157 0.65 10.86 2.63
CA ALA A 157 0.82 10.38 1.26
C ALA A 157 -0.50 10.21 0.48
N ASP A 158 -1.57 9.75 1.15
CA ASP A 158 -2.84 9.42 0.50
C ASP A 158 -4.05 10.26 0.96
N GLY A 159 -3.84 11.20 1.91
CA GLY A 159 -4.90 12.02 2.47
C GLY A 159 -5.84 11.25 3.41
N GLY A 160 -5.46 10.07 3.86
CA GLY A 160 -6.23 9.24 4.76
C GLY A 160 -6.40 9.83 6.16
N HIS A 161 -7.35 9.27 6.92
CA HIS A 161 -7.70 9.69 8.27
C HIS A 161 -7.48 8.57 9.30
N ARG A 162 -6.45 7.75 9.08
CA ARG A 162 -6.07 6.69 10.03
C ARG A 162 -5.74 7.30 11.38
N LYS A 163 -6.13 6.61 12.43
CA LYS A 163 -5.83 6.98 13.82
C LYS A 163 -4.99 5.90 14.46
N PHE A 164 -4.23 6.26 15.49
CA PHE A 164 -3.44 5.31 16.23
C PHE A 164 -3.66 5.46 17.75
N ILE A 165 -3.56 4.36 18.45
CA ILE A 165 -3.46 4.25 19.89
C ILE A 165 -2.19 3.46 20.17
N LEU A 166 -1.25 4.09 20.88
CA LEU A 166 0.00 3.46 21.29
C LEU A 166 -0.02 3.25 22.80
N VAL A 167 0.38 2.06 23.25
CA VAL A 167 0.59 1.77 24.64
C VAL A 167 2.06 1.38 24.84
N GLU A 168 2.72 2.03 25.78
CA GLU A 168 4.10 1.74 26.16
C GLU A 168 4.22 1.90 27.70
N MET A 169 4.74 0.89 28.37
CA MET A 169 4.84 0.87 29.81
C MET A 169 6.26 1.17 30.36
N MET A 170 7.22 1.32 29.44
CA MET A 170 8.60 1.62 29.83
C MET A 170 8.83 3.11 30.00
N ASP A 171 9.77 3.49 30.82
CA ASP A 171 10.13 4.88 31.18
C ASP A 171 10.48 5.75 29.97
N TYR A 172 10.79 5.17 28.82
CA TYR A 172 11.06 5.90 27.59
C TYR A 172 9.81 6.28 26.79
N ALA A 173 8.62 5.99 27.26
CA ALA A 173 7.35 6.29 26.56
C ALA A 173 7.24 7.78 26.14
N ASP A 174 7.59 8.72 27.01
CA ASP A 174 7.64 10.15 26.67
C ASP A 174 8.90 10.52 25.89
N SER A 175 10.08 10.13 26.42
CA SER A 175 11.37 10.63 25.91
C SER A 175 11.76 10.05 24.54
N ILE A 176 11.26 8.88 24.16
CA ILE A 176 11.53 8.23 22.87
C ILE A 176 10.27 8.09 22.04
N THR A 177 9.25 7.39 22.55
CA THR A 177 8.06 7.07 21.75
C THR A 177 7.30 8.34 21.36
N ALA A 178 6.88 9.14 22.32
CA ALA A 178 6.14 10.38 22.08
C ALA A 178 7.02 11.44 21.39
N GLU A 179 8.29 11.54 21.76
CA GLU A 179 9.23 12.48 21.16
C GLU A 179 9.48 12.17 19.66
N ARG A 180 9.59 10.89 19.28
CA ARG A 180 9.64 10.51 17.86
C ARG A 180 8.40 10.99 17.11
N VAL A 181 7.20 10.78 17.65
CA VAL A 181 5.96 11.22 17.02
C VAL A 181 5.94 12.75 16.86
N LYS A 182 6.35 13.51 17.91
CA LYS A 182 6.46 14.96 17.85
C LYS A 182 7.39 15.43 16.72
N ARG A 183 8.55 14.79 16.57
CA ARG A 183 9.54 15.12 15.54
C ARG A 183 9.08 14.76 14.14
N VAL A 184 8.45 13.62 13.96
CA VAL A 184 7.86 13.22 12.68
C VAL A 184 6.77 14.20 12.24
N ILE A 185 5.93 14.65 13.15
CA ILE A 185 4.88 15.66 12.88
C ILE A 185 5.48 17.00 12.44
N ARG A 186 6.56 17.45 13.09
CA ARG A 186 7.20 18.75 12.84
C ARG A 186 8.19 18.75 11.69
N GLY A 187 8.77 17.58 11.38
CA GLY A 187 9.93 17.41 10.53
C GLY A 187 11.22 17.30 11.37
N TYR A 188 12.24 16.69 10.76
CA TYR A 188 13.52 16.42 11.41
C TYR A 188 14.68 16.46 10.43
N GLY A 189 15.92 16.44 10.96
CA GLY A 189 17.11 16.57 10.15
C GLY A 189 17.38 18.01 9.69
N GLU A 190 18.55 18.25 9.11
CA GLU A 190 19.00 19.57 8.67
C GLU A 190 19.57 19.55 7.26
N GLY A 191 19.54 20.71 6.61
CA GLY A 191 20.13 20.92 5.30
C GLY A 191 19.62 19.94 4.24
N LYS A 192 20.52 19.19 3.61
CA LYS A 192 20.15 18.21 2.55
C LYS A 192 19.44 16.96 3.08
N ASN A 193 19.53 16.74 4.39
CA ASN A 193 18.90 15.59 5.06
C ASN A 193 17.63 15.99 5.81
N ALA A 194 17.13 17.19 5.61
CA ALA A 194 15.89 17.65 6.22
C ALA A 194 14.70 16.84 5.67
N VAL A 195 13.89 16.33 6.56
CA VAL A 195 12.64 15.62 6.25
C VAL A 195 11.49 16.50 6.68
N GLU A 196 10.63 16.81 5.74
CA GLU A 196 9.44 17.62 5.99
C GLU A 196 8.47 16.90 6.91
N GLY A 197 7.92 17.63 7.88
CA GLY A 197 6.94 17.09 8.81
C GLY A 197 5.69 16.53 8.13
N THR A 198 5.12 15.52 8.74
CA THR A 198 3.86 14.92 8.26
C THR A 198 2.65 15.79 8.57
N GLY A 199 2.76 16.70 9.55
CA GLY A 199 1.61 17.32 10.17
C GLY A 199 0.83 16.34 11.05
N GLY A 200 -0.36 16.76 11.47
CA GLY A 200 -1.20 15.99 12.39
C GLY A 200 -0.99 16.36 13.85
N ASN A 201 -1.61 15.60 14.73
CA ASN A 201 -1.51 15.78 16.19
C ASN A 201 -1.70 14.44 16.91
N PHE A 202 -1.38 14.42 18.19
CA PHE A 202 -1.71 13.34 19.10
C PHE A 202 -1.82 13.87 20.53
N SER A 203 -2.45 13.10 21.40
CA SER A 203 -2.48 13.34 22.84
C SER A 203 -1.62 12.30 23.54
N PHE A 204 -0.79 12.76 24.47
CA PHE A 204 0.00 11.89 25.33
C PHE A 204 -0.67 11.85 26.71
N TYR A 205 -0.83 10.67 27.24
CA TYR A 205 -1.39 10.42 28.56
C TYR A 205 -0.39 9.60 29.36
N ASP A 206 -0.29 9.94 30.62
CA ASP A 206 0.44 9.16 31.61
C ASP A 206 -0.54 8.65 32.69
N LEU A 207 -0.14 7.61 33.39
CA LEU A 207 -0.94 7.09 34.51
C LEU A 207 -0.87 8.07 35.68
N GLY A 208 -2.03 8.54 36.11
CA GLY A 208 -2.15 9.28 37.36
C GLY A 208 -2.24 8.37 38.56
N GLU A 209 -2.49 8.97 39.73
CA GLU A 209 -2.74 8.22 40.93
C GLU A 209 -3.96 7.30 40.78
N PRO A 210 -3.93 6.08 41.31
CA PRO A 210 -5.06 5.17 41.23
C PRO A 210 -6.28 5.76 41.94
N LEU A 211 -7.46 5.66 41.34
CA LEU A 211 -8.71 6.13 41.91
C LEU A 211 -9.11 5.44 43.20
N LEU A 212 -8.68 4.18 43.36
CA LEU A 212 -8.97 3.39 44.51
C LEU A 212 -7.65 2.88 45.18
N VAL A 213 -7.63 2.91 46.48
CA VAL A 213 -6.60 2.27 47.31
C VAL A 213 -7.30 1.20 48.16
N GLY A 214 -7.14 -0.08 47.79
CA GLY A 214 -8.00 -1.15 48.29
C GLY A 214 -9.45 -0.91 47.85
N ASP A 215 -10.37 -0.96 48.81
CA ASP A 215 -11.81 -0.73 48.57
C ASP A 215 -12.26 0.74 48.79
N CYS A 216 -11.32 1.63 49.12
CA CYS A 216 -11.60 3.02 49.40
C CYS A 216 -11.16 3.95 48.28
N LEU A 217 -11.86 5.10 48.13
CA LEU A 217 -11.41 6.16 47.22
C LEU A 217 -10.07 6.73 47.70
N ASN A 218 -9.19 6.97 46.77
CA ASN A 218 -7.90 7.57 47.04
C ASN A 218 -8.08 9.09 47.27
N GLU A 219 -7.82 9.53 48.50
CA GLU A 219 -7.93 10.95 48.91
C GLU A 219 -6.91 11.87 48.18
N ALA A 220 -5.86 11.30 47.59
CA ALA A 220 -4.88 12.07 46.83
C ALA A 220 -5.41 12.45 45.41
N VAL A 221 -6.50 11.84 44.95
CA VAL A 221 -7.11 12.13 43.66
C VAL A 221 -8.12 13.28 43.81
N ALA A 222 -7.96 14.30 42.98
CA ALA A 222 -8.88 15.44 42.99
C ALA A 222 -10.34 15.00 42.77
N PRO A 223 -11.31 15.54 43.57
CA PRO A 223 -12.73 15.14 43.46
C PRO A 223 -13.31 15.28 42.04
N GLU A 224 -12.80 16.20 41.25
CA GLU A 224 -13.22 16.45 39.88
C GLU A 224 -12.93 15.21 39.02
N LYS A 225 -11.77 14.59 39.17
CA LYS A 225 -11.36 13.37 38.44
C LYS A 225 -12.22 12.17 38.83
N ILE A 226 -12.60 12.06 40.11
CA ILE A 226 -13.51 11.01 40.57
C ILE A 226 -14.89 11.20 39.92
N ARG A 227 -15.39 12.46 39.84
CA ARG A 227 -16.67 12.76 39.19
C ARG A 227 -16.64 12.46 37.71
N GLU A 228 -15.56 12.82 36.99
CA GLU A 228 -15.36 12.48 35.57
C GLU A 228 -15.42 10.97 35.38
N TYR A 229 -14.74 10.20 36.22
CA TYR A 229 -14.76 8.75 36.15
C TYR A 229 -16.16 8.18 36.38
N ILE A 230 -16.88 8.63 37.42
CA ILE A 230 -18.25 8.19 37.71
C ILE A 230 -19.16 8.53 36.53
N TRP A 231 -19.08 9.79 36.02
CA TRP A 231 -19.83 10.21 34.84
C TRP A 231 -19.61 9.31 33.67
N PHE A 232 -18.34 9.03 33.34
CA PHE A 232 -17.98 8.11 32.22
C PHE A 232 -18.51 6.70 32.48
N MET A 233 -18.43 6.16 33.68
CA MET A 233 -18.91 4.81 34.01
C MET A 233 -20.42 4.68 33.81
N GLU A 234 -21.19 5.72 34.18
CA GLU A 234 -22.64 5.73 34.07
C GLU A 234 -23.14 6.04 32.65
N THR A 235 -22.52 7.02 31.99
CA THR A 235 -23.04 7.54 30.72
C THR A 235 -22.28 7.00 29.47
N LYS A 236 -21.06 6.50 29.63
CA LYS A 236 -20.10 6.19 28.56
C LYS A 236 -19.78 7.38 27.65
N GLN A 237 -20.00 8.60 28.17
CA GLN A 237 -19.66 9.85 27.49
C GLN A 237 -18.44 10.47 28.19
N PRO A 238 -17.49 11.05 27.40
CA PRO A 238 -16.32 11.73 27.96
C PRO A 238 -16.67 12.99 28.75
#